data_4d13f26deed5d626cc9838780e79c723
#
_entry.id   4d13f26deed5d626cc9838780e79c723
#
_cell.length_a   1.000
_cell.length_b   1.000
_cell.length_c   1.000
_cell.angle_alpha   90.00
_cell.angle_beta   90.00
_cell.angle_gamma   90.00
#
_symmetry.space_group_name_H-M   'P 1'
#
loop_
_entity.id
_entity.type
_entity.pdbx_description
1 polymer ?
#
loop_
_entity_poly.entity_id
_entity_poly.type
_entity_poly.pdbx_seq_one_letter_code
_entity_poly.pdbx_strand_id
1 'polypeptide(L)'
;HDDHCNCGLILISKEEFDELASLCYDNNFQLCTHAIGDRGNSFVLDTYQKYLKSQNDRRWRIEHAQMLTTNDIGRLKECSIIASMQPSHCTSDMKWMKSRIGEHRLHRISRWKTLLDNGIIIAGGSDCPIEEGNPLHEFYAAITRTDHDGFPKGGWQSQEKLSRIEALNLFTEGAAIAEFSE
;
A
#
# COMPACT_ATOMS: atom_id res chain seq x y z
N HIS A 1 -12.08 15.06 5.40
CA HIS A 1 -11.54 16.06 4.48
C HIS A 1 -12.10 17.43 4.83
N ASP A 2 -11.27 18.49 4.78
CA ASP A 2 -11.72 19.87 5.04
C ASP A 2 -12.76 20.32 3.99
N ASP A 3 -12.71 19.73 2.80
CA ASP A 3 -13.74 19.81 1.78
C ASP A 3 -14.69 18.60 1.89
N HIS A 4 -15.82 18.79 2.52
CA HIS A 4 -16.81 17.73 2.78
C HIS A 4 -17.46 17.16 1.51
N CYS A 5 -17.36 17.86 0.38
CA CYS A 5 -17.89 17.40 -0.90
C CYS A 5 -16.86 16.58 -1.71
N ASN A 6 -15.60 16.52 -1.27
CA ASN A 6 -14.55 15.83 -1.99
C ASN A 6 -14.47 14.35 -1.60
N CYS A 7 -14.74 13.48 -2.55
CA CYS A 7 -14.67 12.03 -2.42
C CYS A 7 -13.46 11.42 -3.15
N GLY A 8 -12.48 12.24 -3.53
CA GLY A 8 -11.36 11.82 -4.37
C GLY A 8 -11.73 11.64 -5.84
N LEU A 9 -10.77 11.20 -6.63
CA LEU A 9 -10.91 11.01 -8.07
C LEU A 9 -10.70 9.54 -8.44
N ILE A 10 -11.60 8.98 -9.22
CA ILE A 10 -11.42 7.71 -9.92
C ILE A 10 -11.06 8.05 -11.37
N LEU A 11 -9.93 7.57 -11.86
CA LEU A 11 -9.35 7.95 -13.15
C LEU A 11 -9.81 7.06 -14.31
N ILE A 12 -10.41 5.92 -14.01
CA ILE A 12 -10.86 4.91 -14.99
C ILE A 12 -12.26 4.45 -14.63
N SER A 13 -13.11 4.18 -15.63
CA SER A 13 -14.43 3.60 -15.38
C SER A 13 -14.32 2.14 -14.88
N LYS A 14 -15.39 1.66 -14.26
CA LYS A 14 -15.42 0.27 -13.78
C LYS A 14 -15.34 -0.73 -14.91
N GLU A 15 -16.00 -0.42 -16.00
CA GLU A 15 -16.06 -1.22 -17.21
C GLU A 15 -14.68 -1.33 -17.87
N GLU A 16 -14.00 -0.20 -18.10
CA GLU A 16 -12.65 -0.18 -18.66
C GLU A 16 -11.63 -0.90 -17.75
N PHE A 17 -11.73 -0.73 -16.44
CA PHE A 17 -10.83 -1.41 -15.52
C PHE A 17 -11.07 -2.92 -15.47
N ASP A 18 -12.32 -3.35 -15.58
CA ASP A 18 -12.67 -4.76 -15.66
C ASP A 18 -12.18 -5.42 -16.96
N GLU A 19 -12.29 -4.73 -18.09
CA GLU A 19 -11.73 -5.17 -19.37
C GLU A 19 -10.21 -5.33 -19.32
N LEU A 20 -9.49 -4.35 -18.74
CA LEU A 20 -8.05 -4.44 -18.53
C LEU A 20 -7.66 -5.61 -17.62
N ALA A 21 -8.38 -5.80 -16.54
CA ALA A 21 -8.12 -6.89 -15.60
C ALA A 21 -8.36 -8.26 -16.26
N SER A 22 -9.43 -8.40 -17.05
CA SER A 22 -9.69 -9.61 -17.84
C SER A 22 -8.54 -9.88 -18.82
N LEU A 23 -8.13 -8.87 -19.57
CA LEU A 23 -7.04 -8.99 -20.55
C LEU A 23 -5.73 -9.42 -19.88
N CYS A 24 -5.38 -8.83 -18.73
CA CYS A 24 -4.20 -9.22 -17.96
C CYS A 24 -4.32 -10.66 -17.44
N TYR A 25 -5.48 -11.03 -16.93
CA TYR A 25 -5.73 -12.36 -16.40
C TYR A 25 -5.61 -13.45 -17.49
N ASP A 26 -6.25 -13.24 -18.63
CA ASP A 26 -6.31 -14.19 -19.73
C ASP A 26 -4.95 -14.37 -20.43
N ASN A 27 -4.11 -13.32 -20.42
CA ASN A 27 -2.77 -13.35 -21.02
C ASN A 27 -1.64 -13.57 -20.00
N ASN A 28 -1.97 -13.89 -18.76
CA ASN A 28 -1.00 -14.18 -17.70
C ASN A 28 -0.07 -12.99 -17.35
N PHE A 29 -0.55 -11.75 -17.49
CA PHE A 29 0.17 -10.57 -17.03
C PHE A 29 -0.09 -10.28 -15.56
N GLN A 30 0.94 -9.80 -14.87
CA GLN A 30 0.80 -9.18 -13.56
C GLN A 30 0.15 -7.80 -13.72
N LEU A 31 -0.94 -7.55 -13.00
CA LEU A 31 -1.59 -6.24 -12.99
C LEU A 31 -1.15 -5.45 -11.74
N CYS A 32 -0.57 -4.27 -11.98
CA CYS A 32 -0.11 -3.35 -10.96
C CYS A 32 -0.97 -2.09 -11.01
N THR A 33 -1.72 -1.81 -9.95
CA THR A 33 -2.71 -0.73 -9.98
C THR A 33 -2.48 0.28 -8.88
N HIS A 34 -2.33 1.54 -9.25
CA HIS A 34 -2.21 2.65 -8.31
C HIS A 34 -3.52 2.89 -7.55
N ALA A 35 -3.48 2.88 -6.21
CA ALA A 35 -4.61 3.26 -5.38
C ALA A 35 -4.15 3.75 -3.99
N ILE A 36 -4.41 5.01 -3.67
CA ILE A 36 -4.02 5.65 -2.41
C ILE A 36 -5.18 5.64 -1.40
N GLY A 37 -6.31 6.24 -1.76
CA GLY A 37 -7.48 6.38 -0.88
C GLY A 37 -8.25 5.08 -0.66
N ASP A 38 -9.00 5.00 0.44
CA ASP A 38 -9.80 3.81 0.79
C ASP A 38 -10.83 3.45 -0.30
N ARG A 39 -11.47 4.45 -0.92
CA ARG A 39 -12.39 4.21 -2.05
C ARG A 39 -11.67 3.64 -3.26
N GLY A 40 -10.46 4.15 -3.59
CA GLY A 40 -9.65 3.64 -4.71
C GLY A 40 -9.21 2.18 -4.45
N ASN A 41 -8.73 1.89 -3.25
CA ASN A 41 -8.36 0.54 -2.87
C ASN A 41 -9.54 -0.43 -2.94
N SER A 42 -10.71 -0.06 -2.38
CA SER A 42 -11.91 -0.90 -2.47
C SER A 42 -12.36 -1.12 -3.91
N PHE A 43 -12.28 -0.09 -4.77
CA PHE A 43 -12.60 -0.18 -6.19
C PHE A 43 -11.70 -1.20 -6.93
N VAL A 44 -10.38 -1.14 -6.69
CA VAL A 44 -9.43 -2.11 -7.26
C VAL A 44 -9.74 -3.52 -6.77
N LEU A 45 -9.98 -3.69 -5.48
CA LEU A 45 -10.29 -4.98 -4.87
C LEU A 45 -11.60 -5.58 -5.41
N ASP A 46 -12.62 -4.77 -5.69
CA ASP A 46 -13.89 -5.23 -6.29
C ASP A 46 -13.66 -5.90 -7.65
N THR A 47 -12.71 -5.40 -8.42
CA THR A 47 -12.34 -6.00 -9.70
C THR A 47 -11.43 -7.19 -9.51
N TYR A 48 -10.37 -7.08 -8.70
CA TYR A 48 -9.40 -8.16 -8.49
C TYR A 48 -10.04 -9.45 -7.97
N GLN A 49 -11.02 -9.37 -7.07
CA GLN A 49 -11.74 -10.53 -6.54
C GLN A 49 -12.55 -11.32 -7.58
N LYS A 50 -12.87 -10.75 -8.72
CA LYS A 50 -13.54 -11.48 -9.81
C LYS A 50 -12.59 -12.52 -10.44
N TYR A 51 -11.32 -12.19 -10.54
CA TYR A 51 -10.30 -12.96 -11.23
C TYR A 51 -9.42 -13.77 -10.30
N LEU A 52 -9.01 -13.18 -9.17
CA LEU A 52 -8.08 -13.80 -8.23
C LEU A 52 -8.83 -14.67 -7.22
N LYS A 53 -8.37 -15.90 -7.08
CA LYS A 53 -8.79 -16.84 -6.03
C LYS A 53 -7.70 -16.93 -4.97
N SER A 54 -8.03 -17.49 -3.81
CA SER A 54 -7.06 -17.77 -2.78
C SER A 54 -5.90 -18.65 -3.29
N GLN A 55 -4.70 -18.41 -2.79
CA GLN A 55 -3.50 -19.16 -3.14
C GLN A 55 -3.13 -19.12 -4.65
N ASN A 56 -3.45 -18.02 -5.32
CA ASN A 56 -2.96 -17.81 -6.67
C ASN A 56 -1.53 -17.24 -6.66
N ASP A 57 -0.78 -17.45 -7.73
CA ASP A 57 0.57 -16.89 -7.94
C ASP A 57 0.59 -15.82 -9.04
N ARG A 58 -0.50 -15.07 -9.19
CA ARG A 58 -0.57 -13.96 -10.15
C ARG A 58 0.23 -12.74 -9.71
N ARG A 59 0.45 -12.62 -8.39
CA ARG A 59 1.20 -11.54 -7.75
C ARG A 59 0.72 -10.15 -8.16
N TRP A 60 -0.59 -10.03 -8.44
CA TRP A 60 -1.17 -8.73 -8.69
C TRP A 60 -0.99 -7.86 -7.47
N ARG A 61 -0.72 -6.58 -7.70
CA ARG A 61 -0.41 -5.70 -6.59
C ARG A 61 -1.14 -4.37 -6.67
N ILE A 62 -1.28 -3.74 -5.53
CA ILE A 62 -1.78 -2.37 -5.41
C ILE A 62 -0.59 -1.49 -5.05
N GLU A 63 -0.27 -0.55 -5.93
CA GLU A 63 0.75 0.46 -5.68
C GLU A 63 0.21 1.48 -4.68
N HIS A 64 0.99 1.80 -3.68
CA HIS A 64 0.72 2.58 -2.48
C HIS A 64 -0.11 1.84 -1.45
N ALA A 65 -1.31 1.35 -1.75
CA ALA A 65 -2.20 0.70 -0.78
C ALA A 65 -2.26 1.48 0.56
N GLN A 66 -2.18 2.83 0.48
CA GLN A 66 -1.81 3.68 1.61
C GLN A 66 -2.92 3.78 2.64
N MET A 67 -4.18 3.81 2.20
CA MET A 67 -5.35 3.90 3.09
C MET A 67 -6.26 2.68 2.92
N LEU A 68 -6.26 1.80 3.91
CA LEU A 68 -6.99 0.52 3.88
C LEU A 68 -7.97 0.40 5.05
N THR A 69 -9.18 -0.04 4.76
CA THR A 69 -10.11 -0.48 5.81
C THR A 69 -9.72 -1.88 6.32
N THR A 70 -10.26 -2.28 7.45
CA THR A 70 -10.05 -3.66 7.96
C THR A 70 -10.62 -4.71 7.00
N ASN A 71 -11.72 -4.40 6.33
CA ASN A 71 -12.31 -5.28 5.32
C ASN A 71 -11.36 -5.43 4.11
N ASP A 72 -10.74 -4.34 3.64
CA ASP A 72 -9.83 -4.39 2.50
C ASP A 72 -8.58 -5.25 2.82
N ILE A 73 -8.08 -5.20 4.05
CA ILE A 73 -6.97 -6.08 4.48
C ILE A 73 -7.36 -7.56 4.40
N GLY A 74 -8.57 -7.92 4.81
CA GLY A 74 -9.07 -9.29 4.64
C GLY A 74 -9.11 -9.73 3.18
N ARG A 75 -9.53 -8.83 2.28
CA ARG A 75 -9.62 -9.06 0.83
C ARG A 75 -8.24 -9.20 0.18
N LEU A 76 -7.26 -8.37 0.58
CA LEU A 76 -5.86 -8.51 0.14
C LEU A 76 -5.33 -9.91 0.47
N LYS A 77 -5.53 -10.36 1.70
CA LYS A 77 -5.12 -11.70 2.14
C LYS A 77 -5.81 -12.80 1.35
N GLU A 78 -7.14 -12.73 1.23
CA GLU A 78 -7.95 -13.74 0.55
C GLU A 78 -7.52 -13.94 -0.91
N CYS A 79 -7.19 -12.87 -1.61
CA CYS A 79 -6.80 -12.89 -3.02
C CYS A 79 -5.28 -12.93 -3.25
N SER A 80 -4.47 -13.09 -2.21
CA SER A 80 -3.00 -13.09 -2.29
C SER A 80 -2.45 -11.86 -3.06
N ILE A 81 -3.01 -10.67 -2.79
CA ILE A 81 -2.62 -9.42 -3.43
C ILE A 81 -1.44 -8.82 -2.65
N ILE A 82 -0.43 -8.37 -3.37
CA ILE A 82 0.74 -7.71 -2.81
C ILE A 82 0.45 -6.22 -2.59
N ALA A 83 0.88 -5.68 -1.45
CA ALA A 83 0.88 -4.25 -1.21
C ALA A 83 2.25 -3.67 -1.53
N SER A 84 2.35 -2.80 -2.55
CA SER A 84 3.60 -2.12 -2.91
C SER A 84 3.62 -0.74 -2.27
N MET A 85 4.43 -0.58 -1.21
CA MET A 85 4.31 0.57 -0.31
C MET A 85 5.62 1.35 -0.18
N GLN A 86 5.48 2.63 0.19
CA GLN A 86 6.58 3.58 0.30
C GLN A 86 6.62 4.14 1.73
N PRO A 87 7.54 3.68 2.57
CA PRO A 87 7.63 4.15 3.95
C PRO A 87 7.86 5.66 4.11
N SER A 88 8.62 6.28 3.22
CA SER A 88 8.83 7.74 3.25
C SER A 88 7.55 8.53 3.04
N HIS A 89 6.61 8.06 2.21
CA HIS A 89 5.30 8.71 2.05
C HIS A 89 4.56 8.87 3.39
N CYS A 90 4.68 7.90 4.29
CA CYS A 90 4.09 8.00 5.61
C CYS A 90 4.66 9.18 6.41
N THR A 91 5.96 9.38 6.37
CA THR A 91 6.65 10.41 7.17
C THR A 91 6.60 11.80 6.54
N SER A 92 6.52 11.89 5.22
CA SER A 92 6.31 13.16 4.53
C SER A 92 4.85 13.63 4.64
N ASP A 93 3.89 12.71 4.54
CA ASP A 93 2.45 13.00 4.53
C ASP A 93 1.85 13.27 5.92
N MET A 94 2.43 12.73 7.00
CA MET A 94 1.86 12.80 8.36
C MET A 94 1.50 14.22 8.81
N LYS A 95 2.22 15.23 8.32
CA LYS A 95 2.04 16.65 8.73
C LYS A 95 0.70 17.23 8.27
N TRP A 96 0.16 16.74 7.16
CA TRP A 96 -1.08 17.25 6.57
C TRP A 96 -2.21 16.20 6.50
N MET A 97 -1.91 14.95 6.78
CA MET A 97 -2.86 13.84 6.63
C MET A 97 -4.15 14.06 7.42
N LYS A 98 -4.04 14.53 8.67
CA LYS A 98 -5.20 14.82 9.54
C LYS A 98 -6.19 15.79 8.88
N SER A 99 -5.70 16.86 8.23
CA SER A 99 -6.54 17.86 7.58
C SER A 99 -7.24 17.31 6.33
N ARG A 100 -6.66 16.30 5.68
CA ARG A 100 -7.21 15.71 4.45
C ARG A 100 -8.27 14.63 4.72
N ILE A 101 -8.01 13.73 5.65
CA ILE A 101 -8.87 12.57 5.86
C ILE A 101 -9.63 12.60 7.20
N GLY A 102 -9.34 13.57 8.07
CA GLY A 102 -9.91 13.66 9.42
C GLY A 102 -9.26 12.67 10.40
N GLU A 103 -9.26 13.03 11.69
CA GLU A 103 -8.57 12.28 12.73
C GLU A 103 -9.06 10.84 12.88
N HIS A 104 -10.38 10.64 12.74
CA HIS A 104 -11.02 9.34 12.91
C HIS A 104 -10.63 8.28 11.88
N ARG A 105 -9.99 8.67 10.76
CA ARG A 105 -9.52 7.74 9.72
C ARG A 105 -8.01 7.55 9.68
N LEU A 106 -7.24 8.30 10.48
CA LEU A 106 -5.77 8.19 10.49
C LEU A 106 -5.28 6.76 10.73
N HIS A 107 -5.99 5.98 11.53
CA HIS A 107 -5.66 4.58 11.82
C HIS A 107 -5.70 3.65 10.60
N ARG A 108 -6.17 4.14 9.43
CA ARG A 108 -6.22 3.37 8.18
C ARG A 108 -4.98 3.55 7.32
N ILE A 109 -4.08 4.48 7.70
CA ILE A 109 -2.94 4.88 6.87
C ILE A 109 -1.71 4.03 7.18
N SER A 110 -1.03 3.58 6.13
CA SER A 110 0.31 2.94 6.18
C SER A 110 0.38 1.84 7.24
N ARG A 111 -0.50 0.87 7.14
CA ARG A 111 -0.73 -0.19 8.13
C ARG A 111 0.22 -1.38 7.93
N TRP A 112 1.50 -1.11 7.80
CA TRP A 112 2.52 -2.12 7.43
C TRP A 112 2.59 -3.29 8.40
N LYS A 113 2.66 -3.00 9.70
CA LYS A 113 2.70 -4.06 10.73
C LYS A 113 1.42 -4.89 10.70
N THR A 114 0.29 -4.23 10.62
CA THR A 114 -1.01 -4.91 10.48
C THR A 114 -1.07 -5.80 9.24
N LEU A 115 -0.55 -5.34 8.09
CA LEU A 115 -0.52 -6.14 6.85
C LEU A 115 0.37 -7.38 7.01
N LEU A 116 1.60 -7.22 7.52
CA LEU A 116 2.52 -8.34 7.76
C LEU A 116 1.94 -9.34 8.77
N ASP A 117 1.34 -8.87 9.85
CA ASP A 117 0.71 -9.75 10.86
C ASP A 117 -0.48 -10.54 10.30
N ASN A 118 -1.09 -10.07 9.21
CA ASN A 118 -2.11 -10.80 8.46
C ASN A 118 -1.53 -11.71 7.35
N GLY A 119 -0.21 -11.76 7.19
CA GLY A 119 0.47 -12.58 6.19
C GLY A 119 0.40 -12.02 4.77
N ILE A 120 0.18 -10.70 4.62
CA ILE A 120 0.19 -10.02 3.34
C ILE A 120 1.62 -9.65 2.99
N ILE A 121 2.04 -9.94 1.77
CA ILE A 121 3.36 -9.57 1.26
C ILE A 121 3.39 -8.07 1.00
N ILE A 122 4.44 -7.42 1.49
CA ILE A 122 4.69 -6.01 1.21
C ILE A 122 5.99 -5.90 0.40
N ALA A 123 5.92 -5.26 -0.75
CA ALA A 123 7.08 -4.82 -1.51
C ALA A 123 7.38 -3.36 -1.17
N GLY A 124 8.59 -3.06 -0.72
CA GLY A 124 9.02 -1.72 -0.37
C GLY A 124 9.68 -0.98 -1.53
N GLY A 125 9.41 0.30 -1.65
CA GLY A 125 10.02 1.19 -2.64
C GLY A 125 9.93 2.64 -2.21
N SER A 126 10.39 3.58 -3.04
CA SER A 126 10.37 5.03 -2.77
C SER A 126 9.43 5.79 -3.69
N ASP A 127 8.96 5.18 -4.76
CA ASP A 127 8.25 5.87 -5.83
C ASP A 127 9.07 7.04 -6.43
N CYS A 128 10.39 6.85 -6.55
CA CYS A 128 11.30 7.87 -7.10
C CYS A 128 10.83 8.32 -8.50
N PRO A 129 10.72 9.63 -8.77
CA PRO A 129 11.32 10.75 -8.03
C PRO A 129 10.37 11.46 -7.04
N ILE A 130 9.26 10.84 -6.63
CA ILE A 130 8.36 11.42 -5.63
C ILE A 130 9.09 11.56 -4.29
N GLU A 131 9.78 10.49 -3.85
CA GLU A 131 10.72 10.55 -2.74
C GLU A 131 12.15 10.39 -3.27
N GLU A 132 13.15 10.60 -2.43
CA GLU A 132 14.56 10.69 -2.82
C GLU A 132 15.15 9.41 -3.47
N GLY A 133 14.51 8.28 -3.35
CA GLY A 133 14.99 7.02 -3.95
C GLY A 133 16.14 6.34 -3.19
N ASN A 134 16.49 6.83 -2.00
CA ASN A 134 17.50 6.21 -1.16
C ASN A 134 16.87 5.10 -0.30
N PRO A 135 17.20 3.82 -0.51
CA PRO A 135 16.59 2.71 0.23
C PRO A 135 16.85 2.75 1.74
N LEU A 136 17.91 3.41 2.20
CA LEU A 136 18.18 3.58 3.61
C LEU A 136 17.24 4.59 4.28
N HIS A 137 16.75 5.59 3.54
CA HIS A 137 15.72 6.50 4.00
C HIS A 137 14.38 5.78 4.16
N GLU A 138 14.02 4.95 3.20
CA GLU A 138 12.83 4.10 3.27
C GLU A 138 12.89 3.13 4.46
N PHE A 139 14.04 2.47 4.62
CA PHE A 139 14.28 1.59 5.76
C PHE A 139 14.16 2.33 7.10
N TYR A 140 14.76 3.53 7.21
CA TYR A 140 14.65 4.38 8.40
C TYR A 140 13.20 4.72 8.68
N ALA A 141 12.45 5.20 7.69
CA ALA A 141 11.03 5.52 7.83
C ALA A 141 10.21 4.31 8.30
N ALA A 142 10.46 3.12 7.77
CA ALA A 142 9.76 1.90 8.13
C ALA A 142 9.94 1.51 9.61
N ILE A 143 11.16 1.67 10.17
CA ILE A 143 11.46 1.28 11.55
C ILE A 143 11.19 2.37 12.58
N THR A 144 11.21 3.64 12.19
CA THR A 144 11.06 4.77 13.12
C THR A 144 9.70 5.44 13.04
N ARG A 145 9.13 5.56 11.84
CA ARG A 145 7.96 6.38 11.50
C ARG A 145 8.14 7.84 11.93
N THR A 146 9.37 8.34 11.75
CA THR A 146 9.74 9.75 11.98
C THR A 146 10.31 10.33 10.70
N ASP A 147 10.23 11.65 10.56
CA ASP A 147 11.00 12.34 9.54
C ASP A 147 12.51 12.34 9.89
N HIS A 148 13.34 12.91 9.02
CA HIS A 148 14.79 12.93 9.21
C HIS A 148 15.26 13.73 10.44
N ASP A 149 14.41 14.63 10.95
CA ASP A 149 14.66 15.39 12.20
C ASP A 149 14.24 14.60 13.45
N GLY A 150 13.74 13.39 13.27
CA GLY A 150 13.26 12.52 14.37
C GLY A 150 11.88 12.88 14.90
N PHE A 151 11.09 13.67 14.15
CA PHE A 151 9.72 14.03 14.50
C PHE A 151 8.69 13.08 13.85
N PRO A 152 7.61 12.74 14.57
CA PRO A 152 7.31 13.00 15.97
C PRO A 152 8.10 12.07 16.91
N LYS A 153 8.43 12.56 18.10
CA LYS A 153 9.13 11.75 19.10
C LYS A 153 8.33 10.47 19.38
N GLY A 154 8.99 9.32 19.21
CA GLY A 154 8.35 8.01 19.35
C GLY A 154 7.73 7.46 18.09
N GLY A 155 7.69 8.23 16.99
CA GLY A 155 7.13 7.83 15.68
C GLY A 155 5.62 8.00 15.56
N TRP A 156 5.18 8.38 14.38
CA TRP A 156 3.76 8.54 14.04
C TRP A 156 3.07 7.18 13.93
N GLN A 157 1.97 6.98 14.69
CA GLN A 157 1.29 5.67 14.78
C GLN A 157 2.29 4.53 15.07
N SER A 158 3.00 4.64 16.18
CA SER A 158 4.15 3.79 16.54
C SER A 158 3.84 2.28 16.60
N GLN A 159 2.56 1.90 16.72
CA GLN A 159 2.10 0.51 16.67
C GLN A 159 2.29 -0.15 15.30
N GLU A 160 2.45 0.65 14.24
CA GLU A 160 2.69 0.17 12.88
C GLU A 160 4.18 0.19 12.48
N LYS A 161 5.09 0.41 13.43
CA LYS A 161 6.54 0.27 13.19
C LYS A 161 6.92 -1.16 12.85
N LEU A 162 7.88 -1.28 11.98
CA LEU A 162 8.49 -2.56 11.67
C LEU A 162 9.76 -2.80 12.50
N SER A 163 10.05 -4.04 12.80
CA SER A 163 11.38 -4.46 13.21
C SER A 163 12.38 -4.27 12.06
N ARG A 164 13.68 -4.28 12.37
CA ARG A 164 14.72 -4.17 11.33
C ARG A 164 14.66 -5.30 10.31
N ILE A 165 14.32 -6.50 10.73
CA ILE A 165 14.21 -7.67 9.85
C ILE A 165 12.99 -7.54 8.94
N GLU A 166 11.83 -7.19 9.49
CA GLU A 166 10.63 -6.94 8.69
C GLU A 166 10.87 -5.83 7.66
N ALA A 167 11.47 -4.69 8.09
CA ALA A 167 11.79 -3.60 7.17
C ALA A 167 12.80 -4.01 6.08
N LEU A 168 13.83 -4.80 6.40
CA LEU A 168 14.76 -5.30 5.41
C LEU A 168 14.06 -6.19 4.37
N ASN A 169 13.18 -7.06 4.83
CA ASN A 169 12.44 -7.97 3.96
C ASN A 169 11.54 -7.24 2.95
N LEU A 170 11.03 -6.04 3.27
CA LEU A 170 10.27 -5.24 2.31
C LEU A 170 11.08 -4.92 1.04
N PHE A 171 12.36 -4.57 1.22
CA PHE A 171 13.25 -4.11 0.14
C PHE A 171 14.11 -5.22 -0.48
N THR A 172 13.96 -6.44 0.01
CA THR A 172 14.68 -7.63 -0.48
C THR A 172 13.69 -8.70 -0.92
N GLU A 173 13.30 -9.59 -0.03
CA GLU A 173 12.41 -10.71 -0.31
C GLU A 173 11.04 -10.25 -0.86
N GLY A 174 10.39 -9.27 -0.22
CA GLY A 174 9.10 -8.75 -0.66
C GLY A 174 9.15 -8.13 -2.05
N ALA A 175 10.20 -7.35 -2.34
CA ALA A 175 10.42 -6.77 -3.66
C ALA A 175 10.70 -7.86 -4.71
N ALA A 176 11.57 -8.84 -4.39
CA ALA A 176 11.89 -9.96 -5.28
C ALA A 176 10.64 -10.79 -5.62
N ILE A 177 9.82 -11.14 -4.62
CA ILE A 177 8.54 -11.82 -4.85
C ILE A 177 7.64 -11.01 -5.77
N ALA A 178 7.55 -9.70 -5.57
CA ALA A 178 6.68 -8.84 -6.37
C ALA A 178 7.07 -8.76 -7.86
N GLU A 179 8.32 -9.04 -8.19
CA GLU A 179 8.84 -9.02 -9.58
C GLU A 179 9.25 -10.41 -10.11
N PHE A 180 8.91 -11.50 -9.40
CA PHE A 180 9.25 -12.89 -9.78
C PHE A 180 10.76 -13.14 -9.87
N SER A 181 11.57 -12.58 -8.96
CA SER A 181 13.04 -12.69 -8.95
C SER A 181 13.62 -13.27 -7.65
N GLU A 182 12.81 -13.96 -6.83
CA GLU A 182 13.23 -14.67 -5.62
C GLU A 182 14.04 -15.94 -5.87
#